data_059a980e8d4bac96f07c7197ac843308
#
_entry.id   059a980e8d4bac96f07c7197ac843308
#
_cell.length_a   1.000
_cell.length_b   1.000
_cell.length_c   1.000
_cell.angle_alpha   90.00
_cell.angle_beta   90.00
_cell.angle_gamma   90.00
#
_symmetry.space_group_name_H-M   'P 1'
#
loop_
_entity.id
_entity.type
_entity.pdbx_description
1 polymer ?
#
loop_
_entity_poly.entity_id
_entity_poly.type
_entity_poly.pdbx_seq_one_letter_code
_entity_poly.pdbx_strand_id
1 'polypeptide(L)'
;MHKNEKIGILGGTFDPIHNGHLMIAREAMKEYGLSKVILIPTGISYMKKGVTDSYFRYEMVKLAIEKEPYFDISDIEIQREGNTYTCDTIAYFREKYVNATLYFIIGTDSLLSMDKWRNIDYVFQNSNILCATRNGEYTEESVKLTETAKAEELSQRYNARISFIHCNTLDISSTEIRQYRKYHSEHIPDCLEIPYAVADYIYRHDLYDEKTEIIHEQLKHELKPKRFIHTIGVVDTASKIALKWGCDLEKARLAALLHDCAKYVDKTKMRAICAKYDVVISEIENKNPELLHAKVGALLAYEKYKINDSAVLSAIFYH
;
A
#
# COMPACT_ATOMS: atom_id res chain seq x y z
N MET A 1 -10.81 38.36 7.06
CA MET A 1 -9.56 37.68 7.50
C MET A 1 -9.63 36.27 6.97
N HIS A 2 -8.86 35.90 5.97
CA HIS A 2 -8.77 34.52 5.54
C HIS A 2 -8.16 33.74 6.70
N LYS A 3 -8.92 32.81 7.27
CA LYS A 3 -8.45 31.89 8.30
C LYS A 3 -7.27 31.14 7.71
N ASN A 4 -6.09 31.21 8.32
CA ASN A 4 -4.90 30.50 7.82
C ASN A 4 -5.23 29.00 7.80
N GLU A 5 -5.24 28.36 6.62
CA GLU A 5 -5.60 26.96 6.47
C GLU A 5 -4.60 26.10 7.24
N LYS A 6 -5.09 25.12 8.01
CA LYS A 6 -4.27 24.17 8.76
C LYS A 6 -4.36 22.81 8.12
N ILE A 7 -3.26 22.27 7.63
CA ILE A 7 -3.21 21.01 6.90
C ILE A 7 -2.38 20.00 7.66
N GLY A 8 -3.00 18.85 7.97
CA GLY A 8 -2.31 17.68 8.50
C GLY A 8 -1.69 16.85 7.37
N ILE A 9 -0.51 16.33 7.62
CA ILE A 9 0.21 15.39 6.76
C ILE A 9 0.51 14.15 7.59
N LEU A 10 -0.10 13.02 7.24
CA LEU A 10 0.12 11.74 7.90
C LEU A 10 0.85 10.79 6.95
N GLY A 11 2.17 10.71 7.12
CA GLY A 11 3.01 9.75 6.38
C GLY A 11 3.00 8.38 7.05
N GLY A 12 3.00 7.33 6.27
CA GLY A 12 3.06 5.97 6.80
C GLY A 12 3.28 4.92 5.74
N THR A 13 3.76 3.76 6.17
CA THR A 13 3.87 2.62 5.26
C THR A 13 2.49 2.15 4.82
N PHE A 14 1.50 2.16 5.74
CA PHE A 14 0.12 1.71 5.53
C PHE A 14 0.05 0.31 4.88
N ASP A 15 0.63 -0.66 5.54
CA ASP A 15 0.79 -2.02 5.05
C ASP A 15 0.15 -3.08 5.97
N PRO A 16 -1.19 -3.12 6.08
CA PRO A 16 -2.19 -2.19 5.56
C PRO A 16 -2.46 -0.98 6.46
N ILE A 17 -3.22 -0.03 5.94
CA ILE A 17 -3.90 0.99 6.75
C ILE A 17 -4.97 0.30 7.61
N HIS A 18 -5.18 0.81 8.84
CA HIS A 18 -6.17 0.30 9.80
C HIS A 18 -6.83 1.44 10.59
N ASN A 19 -7.87 1.13 11.35
CA ASN A 19 -8.66 2.12 12.08
C ASN A 19 -7.83 2.97 13.06
N GLY A 20 -6.74 2.43 13.60
CA GLY A 20 -5.82 3.20 14.43
C GLY A 20 -5.18 4.39 13.69
N HIS A 21 -4.81 4.24 12.43
CA HIS A 21 -4.31 5.35 11.61
C HIS A 21 -5.38 6.42 11.36
N LEU A 22 -6.60 5.99 11.03
CA LEU A 22 -7.72 6.89 10.79
C LEU A 22 -8.14 7.64 12.05
N MET A 23 -8.10 6.98 13.20
CA MET A 23 -8.40 7.59 14.50
C MET A 23 -7.39 8.69 14.84
N ILE A 24 -6.09 8.43 14.68
CA ILE A 24 -5.05 9.45 14.87
C ILE A 24 -5.31 10.67 13.97
N ALA A 25 -5.66 10.46 12.71
CA ALA A 25 -5.97 11.54 11.77
C ALA A 25 -7.21 12.34 12.21
N ARG A 26 -8.29 11.68 12.67
CA ARG A 26 -9.52 12.34 13.16
C ARG A 26 -9.26 13.13 14.44
N GLU A 27 -8.55 12.56 15.41
CA GLU A 27 -8.24 13.26 16.65
C GLU A 27 -7.30 14.47 16.41
N ALA A 28 -6.31 14.33 15.55
CA ALA A 28 -5.48 15.46 15.12
C ALA A 28 -6.32 16.60 14.52
N MET A 29 -7.28 16.27 13.65
CA MET A 29 -8.18 17.27 13.07
C MET A 29 -9.00 17.98 14.14
N LYS A 30 -9.61 17.23 15.03
CA LYS A 30 -10.49 17.74 16.08
C LYS A 30 -9.73 18.62 17.08
N GLU A 31 -8.59 18.14 17.59
CA GLU A 31 -7.84 18.80 18.66
C GLU A 31 -7.11 20.07 18.15
N TYR A 32 -6.56 20.03 16.93
CA TYR A 32 -5.79 21.14 16.37
C TYR A 32 -6.55 21.99 15.34
N GLY A 33 -7.81 21.64 15.06
CA GLY A 33 -8.66 22.37 14.12
C GLY A 33 -8.10 22.34 12.69
N LEU A 34 -7.62 21.16 12.25
CA LEU A 34 -7.09 21.02 10.90
C LEU A 34 -8.24 21.08 9.89
N SER A 35 -8.02 21.74 8.77
CA SER A 35 -9.01 21.84 7.68
C SER A 35 -9.13 20.52 6.92
N LYS A 36 -8.03 19.78 6.82
CA LYS A 36 -7.95 18.44 6.23
C LYS A 36 -6.68 17.70 6.69
N VAL A 37 -6.68 16.39 6.48
CA VAL A 37 -5.48 15.53 6.63
C VAL A 37 -5.19 14.84 5.32
N ILE A 38 -3.92 14.91 4.87
CA ILE A 38 -3.44 14.23 3.66
C ILE A 38 -2.64 13.01 4.11
N LEU A 39 -3.11 11.83 3.72
CA LEU A 39 -2.41 10.57 3.95
C LEU A 39 -1.41 10.34 2.83
N ILE A 40 -0.19 9.94 3.18
CA ILE A 40 0.90 9.75 2.22
C ILE A 40 1.48 8.34 2.41
N PRO A 41 1.06 7.38 1.58
CA PRO A 41 1.73 6.08 1.55
C PRO A 41 3.18 6.24 1.12
N THR A 42 4.11 5.76 1.95
CA THR A 42 5.55 5.81 1.68
C THR A 42 5.89 5.09 0.37
N GLY A 43 6.71 5.69 -0.46
CA GLY A 43 7.26 5.06 -1.67
C GLY A 43 8.26 3.96 -1.32
N ILE A 44 9.49 4.05 -1.78
CA ILE A 44 10.56 3.13 -1.41
C ILE A 44 11.08 3.50 -0.02
N SER A 45 10.78 2.64 0.97
CA SER A 45 11.28 2.84 2.33
C SER A 45 12.69 2.27 2.47
N TYR A 46 13.66 3.10 2.83
CA TYR A 46 15.00 2.65 3.21
C TYR A 46 15.05 2.01 4.60
N MET A 47 13.98 2.16 5.39
CA MET A 47 13.88 1.66 6.77
C MET A 47 13.22 0.29 6.90
N LYS A 48 12.42 -0.13 5.91
CA LYS A 48 11.64 -1.37 5.97
C LYS A 48 11.87 -2.22 4.73
N LYS A 49 12.08 -3.52 4.92
CA LYS A 49 12.16 -4.54 3.86
C LYS A 49 10.88 -5.38 3.87
N GLY A 50 10.55 -6.00 2.73
CA GLY A 50 9.38 -6.88 2.61
C GLY A 50 8.06 -6.13 2.76
N VAL A 51 8.00 -4.89 2.28
CA VAL A 51 6.78 -4.08 2.26
C VAL A 51 6.00 -4.37 0.98
N THR A 52 4.71 -4.58 1.11
CA THR A 52 3.80 -4.78 -0.03
C THR A 52 3.91 -3.63 -1.03
N ASP A 53 3.77 -3.93 -2.32
CA ASP A 53 3.87 -2.95 -3.39
C ASP A 53 3.09 -1.66 -3.09
N SER A 54 3.69 -0.52 -3.43
CA SER A 54 3.13 0.80 -3.16
C SER A 54 1.77 1.01 -3.83
N TYR A 55 1.51 0.37 -4.97
CA TYR A 55 0.22 0.41 -5.64
C TYR A 55 -0.90 -0.14 -4.74
N PHE A 56 -0.72 -1.33 -4.17
CA PHE A 56 -1.71 -1.93 -3.27
C PHE A 56 -1.94 -1.09 -2.03
N ARG A 57 -0.86 -0.56 -1.43
CA ARG A 57 -0.93 0.27 -0.23
C ARG A 57 -1.66 1.59 -0.49
N TYR A 58 -1.45 2.18 -1.66
CA TYR A 58 -2.17 3.38 -2.10
C TYR A 58 -3.67 3.10 -2.27
N GLU A 59 -4.05 2.02 -2.96
CA GLU A 59 -5.45 1.65 -3.14
C GLU A 59 -6.14 1.33 -1.80
N MET A 60 -5.45 0.65 -0.86
CA MET A 60 -5.98 0.42 0.47
C MET A 60 -6.23 1.71 1.25
N VAL A 61 -5.32 2.68 1.19
CA VAL A 61 -5.53 4.01 1.81
C VAL A 61 -6.71 4.73 1.17
N LYS A 62 -6.80 4.73 -0.15
CA LYS A 62 -7.90 5.36 -0.89
C LYS A 62 -9.26 4.77 -0.50
N LEU A 63 -9.36 3.44 -0.39
CA LEU A 63 -10.57 2.76 0.08
C LEU A 63 -10.91 3.10 1.53
N ALA A 64 -9.89 3.19 2.39
CA ALA A 64 -10.08 3.49 3.81
C ALA A 64 -10.67 4.88 4.05
N ILE A 65 -10.33 5.85 3.18
CA ILE A 65 -10.77 7.25 3.34
C ILE A 65 -11.95 7.65 2.43
N GLU A 66 -12.49 6.73 1.65
CA GLU A 66 -13.57 7.03 0.67
C GLU A 66 -14.76 7.76 1.31
N LYS A 67 -15.07 7.46 2.57
CA LYS A 67 -16.17 8.07 3.33
C LYS A 67 -15.74 9.20 4.27
N GLU A 68 -14.50 9.63 4.19
CA GLU A 68 -13.90 10.67 5.05
C GLU A 68 -13.80 12.00 4.26
N PRO A 69 -14.75 12.93 4.42
CA PRO A 69 -14.84 14.12 3.55
C PRO A 69 -13.67 15.10 3.70
N TYR A 70 -12.91 14.99 4.78
CA TYR A 70 -11.78 15.87 5.10
C TYR A 70 -10.42 15.16 4.99
N PHE A 71 -10.40 13.92 4.54
CA PHE A 71 -9.17 13.20 4.27
C PHE A 71 -8.90 13.22 2.77
N ASP A 72 -7.63 13.33 2.45
CA ASP A 72 -7.10 13.31 1.10
C ASP A 72 -5.93 12.32 1.04
N ILE A 73 -5.54 11.92 -0.15
CA ILE A 73 -4.41 11.03 -0.37
C ILE A 73 -3.44 11.64 -1.38
N SER A 74 -2.14 11.44 -1.17
CA SER A 74 -1.13 11.84 -2.14
C SER A 74 -0.17 10.69 -2.43
N ASP A 75 0.12 10.49 -3.71
CA ASP A 75 1.07 9.52 -4.22
C ASP A 75 2.47 10.10 -4.46
N ILE A 76 2.73 11.30 -3.95
CA ILE A 76 3.97 12.05 -4.21
C ILE A 76 5.24 11.26 -3.85
N GLU A 77 5.19 10.43 -2.80
CA GLU A 77 6.32 9.58 -2.42
C GLU A 77 6.42 8.34 -3.30
N ILE A 78 5.30 7.84 -3.82
CA ILE A 78 5.26 6.69 -4.74
C ILE A 78 5.80 7.09 -6.12
N GLN A 79 5.49 8.30 -6.59
CA GLN A 79 5.98 8.81 -7.88
C GLN A 79 7.46 9.20 -7.88
N ARG A 80 8.05 9.38 -6.69
CA ARG A 80 9.45 9.78 -6.56
C ARG A 80 10.37 8.59 -6.78
N GLU A 81 11.35 8.74 -7.68
CA GLU A 81 12.38 7.73 -7.88
C GLU A 81 13.38 7.69 -6.71
N GLY A 82 13.71 6.48 -6.26
CA GLY A 82 14.65 6.26 -5.16
C GLY A 82 14.03 6.41 -3.77
N ASN A 83 14.88 6.61 -2.76
CA ASN A 83 14.46 6.73 -1.38
C ASN A 83 13.65 8.02 -1.15
N THR A 84 12.58 7.90 -0.36
CA THR A 84 11.74 9.04 0.03
C THR A 84 12.17 9.56 1.40
N TYR A 85 12.23 10.89 1.54
CA TYR A 85 12.58 11.56 2.80
C TYR A 85 11.51 12.59 3.17
N THR A 86 11.19 12.68 4.44
CA THR A 86 10.17 13.59 4.96
C THR A 86 10.44 15.06 4.60
N CYS A 87 11.72 15.50 4.59
CA CYS A 87 12.06 16.86 4.20
C CYS A 87 11.62 17.21 2.78
N ASP A 88 11.73 16.28 1.84
CA ASP A 88 11.31 16.48 0.44
C ASP A 88 9.79 16.51 0.32
N THR A 89 9.09 15.72 1.14
CA THR A 89 7.63 15.69 1.21
C THR A 89 7.09 17.00 1.81
N ILE A 90 7.68 17.49 2.90
CA ILE A 90 7.33 18.79 3.49
C ILE A 90 7.61 19.92 2.50
N ALA A 91 8.74 19.90 1.77
CA ALA A 91 9.06 20.92 0.76
C ALA A 91 7.97 20.99 -0.32
N TYR A 92 7.56 19.85 -0.88
CA TYR A 92 6.47 19.78 -1.85
C TYR A 92 5.17 20.41 -1.33
N PHE A 93 4.75 20.05 -0.11
CA PHE A 93 3.51 20.59 0.45
C PHE A 93 3.64 22.06 0.85
N ARG A 94 4.83 22.52 1.20
CA ARG A 94 5.10 23.95 1.47
C ARG A 94 4.92 24.80 0.22
N GLU A 95 5.40 24.31 -0.93
CA GLU A 95 5.20 24.96 -2.23
C GLU A 95 3.72 24.93 -2.66
N LYS A 96 3.05 23.81 -2.48
CA LYS A 96 1.64 23.62 -2.87
C LYS A 96 0.68 24.46 -2.02
N TYR A 97 0.97 24.65 -0.74
CA TYR A 97 0.12 25.33 0.25
C TYR A 97 0.86 26.49 0.92
N VAL A 98 1.24 27.50 0.12
CA VAL A 98 2.11 28.62 0.53
C VAL A 98 1.62 29.33 1.81
N ASN A 99 0.31 29.54 1.96
CA ASN A 99 -0.28 30.28 3.06
C ASN A 99 -0.84 29.38 4.19
N ALA A 100 -0.69 28.04 4.09
CA ALA A 100 -1.18 27.13 5.10
C ALA A 100 -0.16 26.91 6.23
N THR A 101 -0.65 26.57 7.41
CA THR A 101 0.18 25.99 8.47
C THR A 101 0.19 24.47 8.32
N LEU A 102 1.37 23.89 8.08
CA LEU A 102 1.53 22.45 7.95
C LEU A 102 1.73 21.80 9.32
N TYR A 103 1.06 20.69 9.54
CA TYR A 103 1.22 19.84 10.71
C TYR A 103 1.62 18.44 10.24
N PHE A 104 2.79 17.98 10.67
CA PHE A 104 3.25 16.62 10.35
C PHE A 104 2.92 15.68 11.49
N ILE A 105 2.08 14.66 11.22
CA ILE A 105 1.52 13.75 12.21
C ILE A 105 2.38 12.49 12.24
N ILE A 106 2.87 12.11 13.42
CA ILE A 106 3.75 10.98 13.65
C ILE A 106 3.32 10.16 14.86
N GLY A 107 3.81 8.94 14.98
CA GLY A 107 3.75 8.14 16.20
C GLY A 107 5.01 8.29 17.06
N THR A 108 4.97 7.77 18.27
CA THR A 108 6.06 7.78 19.26
C THR A 108 7.40 7.26 18.72
N ASP A 109 7.40 6.12 18.01
CA ASP A 109 8.63 5.52 17.46
C ASP A 109 9.35 6.48 16.51
N SER A 110 8.57 7.26 15.74
CA SER A 110 9.08 8.28 14.85
C SER A 110 9.67 9.45 15.62
N LEU A 111 9.00 9.94 16.68
CA LEU A 111 9.49 11.00 17.54
C LEU A 111 10.86 10.67 18.15
N LEU A 112 11.00 9.45 18.68
CA LEU A 112 12.23 9.00 19.33
C LEU A 112 13.42 8.86 18.38
N SER A 113 13.17 8.77 17.07
CA SER A 113 14.21 8.62 16.04
C SER A 113 14.38 9.83 15.12
N MET A 114 13.60 10.90 15.34
CA MET A 114 13.50 12.05 14.43
C MET A 114 14.83 12.79 14.22
N ASP A 115 15.66 12.86 15.25
CA ASP A 115 16.99 13.48 15.20
C ASP A 115 17.95 12.83 14.18
N LYS A 116 17.65 11.60 13.75
CA LYS A 116 18.40 10.84 12.73
C LYS A 116 17.88 11.06 11.30
N TRP A 117 16.78 11.81 11.14
CA TRP A 117 16.19 12.02 9.84
C TRP A 117 16.98 13.01 8.99
N ARG A 118 16.97 12.77 7.69
CA ARG A 118 17.65 13.65 6.74
C ARG A 118 17.06 15.06 6.78
N ASN A 119 17.93 16.07 6.92
CA ASN A 119 17.57 17.49 6.91
C ASN A 119 16.41 17.82 7.86
N ILE A 120 16.50 17.34 9.09
CA ILE A 120 15.44 17.49 10.10
C ILE A 120 15.16 18.96 10.45
N ASP A 121 16.17 19.83 10.40
CA ASP A 121 16.03 21.29 10.60
C ASP A 121 14.98 21.86 9.65
N TYR A 122 15.01 21.45 8.37
CA TYR A 122 14.04 21.91 7.39
C TYR A 122 12.62 21.47 7.75
N VAL A 123 12.44 20.23 8.22
CA VAL A 123 11.13 19.71 8.65
C VAL A 123 10.58 20.55 9.79
N PHE A 124 11.37 20.81 10.83
CA PHE A 124 10.94 21.60 12.00
C PHE A 124 10.65 23.08 11.67
N GLN A 125 11.42 23.66 10.75
CA GLN A 125 11.18 25.05 10.31
C GLN A 125 9.91 25.22 9.50
N ASN A 126 9.49 24.18 8.78
CA ASN A 126 8.40 24.25 7.80
C ASN A 126 7.12 23.53 8.22
N SER A 127 7.12 22.83 9.34
CA SER A 127 5.93 22.16 9.90
C SER A 127 5.91 22.14 11.42
N ASN A 128 4.72 22.06 12.00
CA ASN A 128 4.53 21.71 13.40
C ASN A 128 4.42 20.19 13.49
N ILE A 129 4.94 19.58 14.54
CA ILE A 129 4.88 18.15 14.74
C ILE A 129 3.73 17.82 15.69
N LEU A 130 2.89 16.89 15.28
CA LEU A 130 1.85 16.30 16.13
C LEU A 130 2.20 14.84 16.40
N CYS A 131 2.53 14.52 17.63
CA CYS A 131 2.87 13.17 18.02
C CYS A 131 1.66 12.48 18.65
N ALA A 132 1.21 11.38 18.04
CA ALA A 132 0.19 10.52 18.63
C ALA A 132 0.82 9.64 19.70
N THR A 133 0.41 9.85 20.95
CA THR A 133 0.83 9.02 22.08
C THR A 133 -0.16 7.89 22.31
N ARG A 134 0.34 6.75 22.74
CA ARG A 134 -0.52 5.63 23.16
C ARG A 134 -1.01 5.89 24.59
N ASN A 135 -2.22 6.41 24.75
CA ASN A 135 -2.87 6.56 26.04
C ASN A 135 -3.67 5.29 26.39
N GLY A 136 -2.98 4.19 26.69
CA GLY A 136 -3.60 3.03 27.31
C GLY A 136 -3.51 3.11 28.84
N GLU A 137 -4.41 2.49 29.58
CA GLU A 137 -4.33 2.33 31.06
C GLU A 137 -3.00 1.67 31.50
N TYR A 138 -2.30 1.03 30.57
CA TYR A 138 -1.03 0.33 30.76
C TYR A 138 0.19 1.06 30.19
N THR A 139 0.05 2.34 29.76
CA THR A 139 1.22 3.09 29.31
C THR A 139 2.03 3.47 30.56
N GLU A 140 3.17 2.84 30.74
CA GLU A 140 4.07 3.13 31.85
C GLU A 140 4.40 4.62 31.88
N GLU A 141 4.40 5.22 33.06
CA GLU A 141 4.74 6.62 33.30
C GLU A 141 6.14 6.94 32.74
N SER A 142 7.02 5.97 32.73
CA SER A 142 8.36 6.00 32.12
C SER A 142 8.32 6.30 30.60
N VAL A 143 7.34 5.77 29.85
CA VAL A 143 7.22 6.03 28.41
C VAL A 143 6.78 7.45 28.16
N LYS A 144 5.81 7.96 28.91
CA LYS A 144 5.35 9.37 28.81
C LYS A 144 6.47 10.36 29.15
N LEU A 145 7.27 10.06 30.17
CA LEU A 145 8.42 10.86 30.54
C LEU A 145 9.48 10.88 29.39
N THR A 146 9.72 9.74 28.77
CA THR A 146 10.68 9.64 27.64
C THR A 146 10.21 10.42 26.42
N GLU A 147 8.93 10.36 26.06
CA GLU A 147 8.33 11.11 24.96
C GLU A 147 8.43 12.63 25.20
N THR A 148 8.06 13.08 26.42
CA THR A 148 8.12 14.48 26.80
C THR A 148 9.56 14.99 26.81
N ALA A 149 10.48 14.25 27.40
CA ALA A 149 11.89 14.61 27.42
C ALA A 149 12.49 14.71 26.02
N LYS A 150 12.12 13.80 25.11
CA LYS A 150 12.57 13.85 23.71
C LYS A 150 11.98 15.06 22.97
N ALA A 151 10.71 15.37 23.18
CA ALA A 151 10.08 16.55 22.59
C ALA A 151 10.75 17.86 23.07
N GLU A 152 11.07 17.94 24.37
CA GLU A 152 11.79 19.08 24.95
C GLU A 152 13.23 19.21 24.38
N GLU A 153 13.97 18.09 24.29
CA GLU A 153 15.29 18.07 23.67
C GLU A 153 15.25 18.62 22.23
N LEU A 154 14.31 18.11 21.40
CA LEU A 154 14.18 18.54 20.02
C LEU A 154 13.74 20.01 19.92
N SER A 155 12.86 20.46 20.82
CA SER A 155 12.42 21.85 20.87
C SER A 155 13.54 22.80 21.24
N GLN A 156 14.38 22.44 22.20
CA GLN A 156 15.54 23.24 22.59
C GLN A 156 16.62 23.27 21.51
N ARG A 157 16.91 22.11 20.90
CA ARG A 157 17.98 21.98 19.90
C ARG A 157 17.65 22.59 18.55
N TYR A 158 16.41 22.44 18.09
CA TYR A 158 15.99 22.78 16.73
C TYR A 158 14.91 23.87 16.67
N ASN A 159 14.51 24.43 17.80
CA ASN A 159 13.33 25.31 17.89
C ASN A 159 12.06 24.67 17.32
N ALA A 160 11.92 23.34 17.51
CA ALA A 160 10.82 22.56 16.99
C ALA A 160 9.54 22.84 17.77
N ARG A 161 8.40 22.89 17.06
CA ARG A 161 7.07 22.99 17.66
C ARG A 161 6.44 21.62 17.66
N ILE A 162 6.50 20.94 18.82
CA ILE A 162 6.01 19.59 19.01
C ILE A 162 4.83 19.62 19.98
N SER A 163 3.74 18.98 19.62
CA SER A 163 2.54 18.85 20.45
C SER A 163 2.06 17.41 20.39
N PHE A 164 1.31 16.99 21.39
CA PHE A 164 0.81 15.62 21.51
C PHE A 164 -0.67 15.52 21.15
N ILE A 165 -1.06 14.45 20.49
CA ILE A 165 -2.46 14.11 20.20
C ILE A 165 -2.92 13.12 21.26
N HIS A 166 -4.02 13.44 21.92
CA HIS A 166 -4.61 12.57 22.94
C HIS A 166 -5.63 11.64 22.29
N CYS A 167 -5.22 10.43 21.98
CA CYS A 167 -6.13 9.43 21.41
C CYS A 167 -6.19 8.17 22.30
N ASN A 168 -7.39 7.61 22.44
CA ASN A 168 -7.55 6.26 22.96
C ASN A 168 -7.04 5.30 21.89
N THR A 169 -5.86 4.76 22.07
CA THR A 169 -5.26 3.88 21.08
C THR A 169 -6.04 2.58 20.95
N LEU A 170 -6.37 2.21 19.71
CA LEU A 170 -6.75 0.84 19.41
C LEU A 170 -5.48 -0.02 19.50
N ASP A 171 -5.59 -1.13 20.19
CA ASP A 171 -4.50 -2.11 20.29
C ASP A 171 -4.46 -2.95 19.01
N ILE A 172 -3.92 -2.33 17.95
CA ILE A 172 -3.84 -2.93 16.63
C ILE A 172 -2.57 -2.49 15.93
N SER A 173 -1.99 -3.41 15.19
CA SER A 173 -0.86 -3.12 14.31
C SER A 173 -1.05 -3.73 12.92
N SER A 174 -0.48 -3.08 11.90
CA SER A 174 -0.42 -3.64 10.54
C SER A 174 0.27 -5.02 10.54
N THR A 175 1.19 -5.27 11.47
CA THR A 175 1.89 -6.55 11.61
C THR A 175 0.94 -7.67 12.02
N GLU A 176 0.04 -7.43 12.97
CA GLU A 176 -0.96 -8.43 13.40
C GLU A 176 -1.91 -8.78 12.27
N ILE A 177 -2.36 -7.78 11.50
CA ILE A 177 -3.22 -8.00 10.33
C ILE A 177 -2.51 -8.89 9.30
N ARG A 178 -1.24 -8.58 8.97
CA ARG A 178 -0.47 -9.40 8.02
C ARG A 178 -0.23 -10.81 8.54
N GLN A 179 0.09 -10.97 9.84
CA GLN A 179 0.25 -12.28 10.46
C GLN A 179 -1.05 -13.08 10.44
N TYR A 180 -2.17 -12.46 10.78
CA TYR A 180 -3.47 -13.12 10.69
C TYR A 180 -3.69 -13.64 9.26
N ARG A 181 -3.52 -12.80 8.25
CA ARG A 181 -3.76 -13.15 6.86
C ARG A 181 -2.81 -14.23 6.33
N LYS A 182 -1.58 -14.27 6.80
CA LYS A 182 -0.60 -15.31 6.45
C LYS A 182 -1.04 -16.72 6.86
N TYR A 183 -1.78 -16.83 7.97
CA TYR A 183 -2.23 -18.13 8.51
C TYR A 183 -3.70 -18.44 8.26
N HIS A 184 -4.47 -17.50 7.72
CA HIS A 184 -5.91 -17.63 7.49
C HIS A 184 -6.25 -17.12 6.10
N SER A 185 -6.68 -18.01 5.22
CA SER A 185 -7.14 -17.66 3.87
C SER A 185 -8.51 -16.99 3.85
N GLU A 186 -9.21 -16.95 4.97
CA GLU A 186 -10.52 -16.36 5.13
C GLU A 186 -10.50 -14.83 5.20
N HIS A 187 -11.68 -14.22 5.14
CA HIS A 187 -11.83 -12.78 5.31
C HIS A 187 -11.33 -12.33 6.70
N ILE A 188 -10.68 -11.17 6.76
CA ILE A 188 -10.17 -10.61 8.02
C ILE A 188 -11.35 -10.24 8.91
N PRO A 189 -11.40 -10.70 10.17
CA PRO A 189 -12.51 -10.45 11.07
C PRO A 189 -12.52 -8.99 11.58
N ASP A 190 -13.71 -8.47 11.91
CA ASP A 190 -13.91 -7.10 12.37
C ASP A 190 -13.11 -6.76 13.64
N CYS A 191 -12.82 -7.76 14.49
CA CYS A 191 -12.02 -7.56 15.71
C CYS A 191 -10.59 -7.09 15.46
N LEU A 192 -10.07 -7.21 14.21
CA LEU A 192 -8.78 -6.65 13.83
C LEU A 192 -8.86 -5.18 13.40
N GLU A 193 -9.96 -4.49 13.69
CA GLU A 193 -10.10 -3.03 13.57
C GLU A 193 -9.57 -2.46 12.24
N ILE A 194 -9.86 -3.15 11.14
CA ILE A 194 -9.53 -2.73 9.78
C ILE A 194 -10.81 -2.28 9.06
N PRO A 195 -10.79 -1.20 8.26
CA PRO A 195 -11.95 -0.83 7.46
C PRO A 195 -12.39 -1.97 6.56
N TYR A 196 -13.70 -2.28 6.54
CA TYR A 196 -14.24 -3.40 5.74
C TYR A 196 -13.78 -3.38 4.28
N ALA A 197 -13.79 -2.20 3.64
CA ALA A 197 -13.35 -2.06 2.24
C ALA A 197 -11.87 -2.44 2.03
N VAL A 198 -11.02 -2.22 3.05
CA VAL A 198 -9.60 -2.62 3.03
C VAL A 198 -9.49 -4.13 3.25
N ALA A 199 -10.23 -4.69 4.21
CA ALA A 199 -10.25 -6.14 4.45
C ALA A 199 -10.75 -6.91 3.22
N ASP A 200 -11.82 -6.43 2.58
CA ASP A 200 -12.35 -7.00 1.34
C ASP A 200 -11.34 -6.89 0.17
N TYR A 201 -10.62 -5.77 0.07
CA TYR A 201 -9.57 -5.59 -0.94
C TYR A 201 -8.42 -6.59 -0.72
N ILE A 202 -7.93 -6.73 0.51
CA ILE A 202 -6.90 -7.72 0.88
C ILE A 202 -7.35 -9.13 0.51
N TYR A 203 -8.60 -9.47 0.83
CA TYR A 203 -9.18 -10.77 0.52
C TYR A 203 -9.29 -11.03 -0.98
N ARG A 204 -9.77 -10.07 -1.76
CA ARG A 204 -9.94 -10.19 -3.23
C ARG A 204 -8.62 -10.27 -3.98
N HIS A 205 -7.56 -9.65 -3.48
CA HIS A 205 -6.23 -9.66 -4.09
C HIS A 205 -5.27 -10.68 -3.48
N ASP A 206 -5.75 -11.43 -2.47
CA ASP A 206 -4.94 -12.41 -1.74
C ASP A 206 -3.62 -11.84 -1.19
N LEU A 207 -3.68 -10.58 -0.75
CA LEU A 207 -2.51 -9.92 -0.19
C LEU A 207 -2.08 -10.60 1.10
N TYR A 208 -0.77 -10.58 1.35
CA TYR A 208 -0.09 -11.20 2.49
C TYR A 208 -0.09 -12.73 2.46
N ASP A 209 -0.55 -13.36 1.36
CA ASP A 209 -0.28 -14.76 1.06
C ASP A 209 1.09 -14.89 0.39
N GLU A 210 1.93 -15.80 0.89
CA GLU A 210 3.32 -15.92 0.46
C GLU A 210 3.44 -16.31 -1.03
N LYS A 211 2.57 -17.18 -1.52
CA LYS A 211 2.62 -17.61 -2.93
C LYS A 211 2.21 -16.47 -3.86
N THR A 212 1.16 -15.77 -3.50
CA THR A 212 0.64 -14.63 -4.28
C THR A 212 1.64 -13.49 -4.29
N GLU A 213 2.32 -13.20 -3.17
CA GLU A 213 3.38 -12.19 -3.12
C GLU A 213 4.55 -12.53 -4.05
N ILE A 214 5.00 -13.78 -4.09
CA ILE A 214 6.06 -14.22 -5.02
C ILE A 214 5.65 -13.99 -6.48
N ILE A 215 4.40 -14.34 -6.85
CA ILE A 215 3.88 -14.15 -8.20
C ILE A 215 3.80 -12.66 -8.54
N HIS A 216 3.30 -11.82 -7.64
CA HIS A 216 3.23 -10.37 -7.82
C HIS A 216 4.61 -9.76 -8.10
N GLU A 217 5.61 -10.11 -7.28
CA GLU A 217 6.99 -9.61 -7.47
C GLU A 217 7.56 -10.05 -8.82
N GLN A 218 7.38 -11.30 -9.21
CA GLN A 218 7.84 -11.80 -10.51
C GLN A 218 7.18 -11.05 -11.67
N LEU A 219 5.85 -10.91 -11.65
CA LEU A 219 5.11 -10.21 -12.71
C LEU A 219 5.48 -8.74 -12.79
N LYS A 220 5.71 -8.08 -11.65
CA LYS A 220 6.15 -6.68 -11.60
C LYS A 220 7.50 -6.46 -12.28
N HIS A 221 8.44 -7.41 -12.12
CA HIS A 221 9.73 -7.34 -12.78
C HIS A 221 9.66 -7.63 -14.28
N GLU A 222 8.72 -8.43 -14.73
CA GLU A 222 8.62 -8.90 -16.11
C GLU A 222 7.70 -8.04 -16.98
N LEU A 223 6.60 -7.56 -16.40
CA LEU A 223 5.63 -6.78 -17.13
C LEU A 223 6.00 -5.28 -17.11
N LYS A 224 5.64 -4.57 -18.17
CA LYS A 224 5.68 -3.11 -18.16
C LYS A 224 4.72 -2.59 -17.08
N PRO A 225 5.03 -1.45 -16.39
CA PRO A 225 4.21 -0.95 -15.28
C PRO A 225 2.71 -0.83 -15.60
N LYS A 226 2.35 -0.29 -16.78
CA LYS A 226 0.94 -0.18 -17.21
C LYS A 226 0.27 -1.55 -17.37
N ARG A 227 1.02 -2.58 -17.78
CA ARG A 227 0.49 -3.93 -17.93
C ARG A 227 0.29 -4.60 -16.57
N PHE A 228 1.22 -4.41 -15.64
CA PHE A 228 1.05 -4.89 -14.27
C PHE A 228 -0.21 -4.31 -13.63
N ILE A 229 -0.39 -2.98 -13.69
CA ILE A 229 -1.60 -2.31 -13.18
C ILE A 229 -2.88 -2.86 -13.85
N HIS A 230 -2.85 -3.08 -15.17
CA HIS A 230 -3.96 -3.72 -15.89
C HIS A 230 -4.26 -5.11 -15.31
N THR A 231 -3.25 -5.94 -15.13
CA THR A 231 -3.39 -7.29 -14.57
C THR A 231 -4.05 -7.26 -13.19
N ILE A 232 -3.63 -6.36 -12.31
CA ILE A 232 -4.25 -6.20 -10.98
C ILE A 232 -5.72 -5.78 -11.09
N GLY A 233 -6.07 -4.89 -12.03
CA GLY A 233 -7.47 -4.51 -12.31
C GLY A 233 -8.31 -5.69 -12.82
N VAL A 234 -7.72 -6.59 -13.61
CA VAL A 234 -8.40 -7.83 -14.05
C VAL A 234 -8.62 -8.77 -12.87
N VAL A 235 -7.66 -8.91 -11.95
CA VAL A 235 -7.83 -9.70 -10.71
C VAL A 235 -9.00 -9.15 -9.88
N ASP A 236 -9.07 -7.83 -9.68
CA ASP A 236 -10.17 -7.20 -8.93
C ASP A 236 -11.54 -7.50 -9.57
N THR A 237 -11.62 -7.38 -10.89
CA THR A 237 -12.85 -7.64 -11.65
C THR A 237 -13.25 -9.11 -11.59
N ALA A 238 -12.32 -10.03 -11.85
CA ALA A 238 -12.55 -11.47 -11.80
C ALA A 238 -12.97 -11.92 -10.39
N SER A 239 -12.34 -11.39 -9.35
CA SER A 239 -12.69 -11.68 -7.96
C SER A 239 -14.12 -11.25 -7.61
N LYS A 240 -14.51 -10.02 -8.00
CA LYS A 240 -15.88 -9.52 -7.82
C LYS A 240 -16.92 -10.39 -8.54
N ILE A 241 -16.62 -10.82 -9.76
CA ILE A 241 -17.49 -11.70 -10.54
C ILE A 241 -17.59 -13.06 -9.88
N ALA A 242 -16.48 -13.66 -9.46
CA ALA A 242 -16.44 -14.95 -8.78
C ALA A 242 -17.28 -14.94 -7.50
N LEU A 243 -17.10 -13.93 -6.65
CA LEU A 243 -17.88 -13.76 -5.42
C LEU A 243 -19.38 -13.60 -5.71
N LYS A 244 -19.72 -12.79 -6.71
CA LYS A 244 -21.13 -12.55 -7.10
C LYS A 244 -21.85 -13.82 -7.57
N TRP A 245 -21.15 -14.69 -8.31
CA TRP A 245 -21.73 -15.87 -8.94
C TRP A 245 -21.42 -17.17 -8.20
N GLY A 246 -20.74 -17.12 -7.06
CA GLY A 246 -20.39 -18.30 -6.27
C GLY A 246 -19.37 -19.20 -6.96
N CYS A 247 -18.49 -18.64 -7.81
CA CYS A 247 -17.40 -19.36 -8.43
C CYS A 247 -16.20 -19.47 -7.46
N ASP A 248 -15.30 -20.40 -7.76
CA ASP A 248 -14.06 -20.56 -7.00
C ASP A 248 -13.18 -19.30 -7.12
N LEU A 249 -13.07 -18.56 -6.02
CA LEU A 249 -12.36 -17.28 -5.97
C LEU A 249 -10.85 -17.46 -6.19
N GLU A 250 -10.25 -18.51 -5.62
CA GLU A 250 -8.81 -18.77 -5.75
C GLU A 250 -8.44 -19.03 -7.20
N LYS A 251 -9.19 -19.89 -7.88
CA LYS A 251 -8.99 -20.18 -9.31
C LYS A 251 -9.19 -18.94 -10.17
N ALA A 252 -10.24 -18.16 -9.91
CA ALA A 252 -10.53 -16.95 -10.66
C ALA A 252 -9.40 -15.91 -10.51
N ARG A 253 -8.87 -15.73 -9.29
CA ARG A 253 -7.72 -14.84 -9.01
C ARG A 253 -6.46 -15.29 -9.74
N LEU A 254 -6.09 -16.56 -9.60
CA LEU A 254 -4.88 -17.11 -10.23
C LEU A 254 -4.94 -17.02 -11.76
N ALA A 255 -6.07 -17.37 -12.35
CA ALA A 255 -6.26 -17.23 -13.80
C ALA A 255 -6.14 -15.78 -14.25
N ALA A 256 -6.80 -14.85 -13.55
CA ALA A 256 -6.73 -13.43 -13.83
C ALA A 256 -5.32 -12.85 -13.62
N LEU A 257 -4.61 -13.27 -12.58
CA LEU A 257 -3.26 -12.81 -12.29
C LEU A 257 -2.25 -13.23 -13.36
N LEU A 258 -2.44 -14.43 -13.92
CA LEU A 258 -1.49 -15.02 -14.88
C LEU A 258 -1.95 -14.92 -16.35
N HIS A 259 -3.14 -14.37 -16.65
CA HIS A 259 -3.66 -14.33 -18.03
C HIS A 259 -2.69 -13.70 -19.03
N ASP A 260 -2.03 -12.65 -18.64
CA ASP A 260 -1.08 -11.87 -19.48
C ASP A 260 0.40 -12.10 -19.11
N CYS A 261 0.73 -13.14 -18.33
CA CYS A 261 2.09 -13.37 -17.84
C CYS A 261 3.13 -13.59 -18.96
N ALA A 262 2.71 -13.95 -20.16
CA ALA A 262 3.59 -14.12 -21.32
C ALA A 262 3.75 -12.85 -22.19
N LYS A 263 3.13 -11.73 -21.88
CA LYS A 263 3.20 -10.49 -22.69
C LYS A 263 4.60 -9.85 -22.79
N TYR A 264 5.52 -10.26 -21.94
CA TYR A 264 6.93 -9.84 -22.03
C TYR A 264 7.77 -10.73 -22.96
N VAL A 265 7.25 -11.90 -23.34
CA VAL A 265 7.99 -12.88 -24.16
C VAL A 265 8.04 -12.41 -25.62
N ASP A 266 9.23 -12.48 -26.20
CA ASP A 266 9.42 -12.17 -27.63
C ASP A 266 8.64 -13.14 -28.55
N LYS A 267 8.10 -12.62 -29.65
CA LYS A 267 7.26 -13.39 -30.59
C LYS A 267 7.96 -14.63 -31.16
N THR A 268 9.25 -14.55 -31.39
CA THR A 268 10.06 -15.70 -31.91
C THR A 268 10.17 -16.77 -30.81
N LYS A 269 10.38 -16.35 -29.55
CA LYS A 269 10.42 -17.25 -28.41
C LYS A 269 9.06 -17.89 -28.15
N MET A 270 7.95 -17.16 -28.32
CA MET A 270 6.60 -17.72 -28.18
C MET A 270 6.36 -18.90 -29.12
N ARG A 271 6.76 -18.78 -30.42
CA ARG A 271 6.66 -19.89 -31.40
C ARG A 271 7.53 -21.08 -30.99
N ALA A 272 8.76 -20.83 -30.53
CA ALA A 272 9.64 -21.89 -30.07
C ALA A 272 9.08 -22.65 -28.85
N ILE A 273 8.46 -21.92 -27.90
CA ILE A 273 7.78 -22.52 -26.75
C ILE A 273 6.60 -23.36 -27.21
N CYS A 274 5.73 -22.87 -28.09
CA CYS A 274 4.63 -23.65 -28.63
C CYS A 274 5.11 -24.94 -29.34
N ALA A 275 6.16 -24.86 -30.13
CA ALA A 275 6.75 -26.01 -30.80
C ALA A 275 7.35 -27.03 -29.80
N LYS A 276 7.99 -26.58 -28.73
CA LYS A 276 8.55 -27.46 -27.68
C LYS A 276 7.47 -28.32 -26.98
N TYR A 277 6.25 -27.77 -26.86
CA TYR A 277 5.12 -28.44 -26.17
C TYR A 277 4.06 -28.97 -27.11
N ASP A 278 4.34 -29.10 -28.40
CA ASP A 278 3.41 -29.58 -29.44
C ASP A 278 2.08 -28.81 -29.43
N VAL A 279 2.11 -27.53 -29.09
CA VAL A 279 0.90 -26.69 -29.10
C VAL A 279 0.60 -26.23 -30.52
N VAL A 280 -0.59 -26.59 -31.00
CA VAL A 280 -1.03 -26.22 -32.34
C VAL A 280 -1.20 -24.71 -32.48
N ILE A 281 -0.54 -24.12 -33.48
CA ILE A 281 -0.65 -22.73 -33.86
C ILE A 281 -1.61 -22.62 -35.05
N SER A 282 -2.69 -21.87 -34.91
CA SER A 282 -3.63 -21.60 -36.01
C SER A 282 -3.03 -20.66 -37.06
N GLU A 283 -3.64 -20.59 -38.25
CA GLU A 283 -3.22 -19.65 -39.29
C GLU A 283 -3.29 -18.19 -38.84
N ILE A 284 -4.30 -17.84 -38.02
CA ILE A 284 -4.48 -16.49 -37.48
C ILE A 284 -3.35 -16.14 -36.51
N GLU A 285 -3.03 -17.04 -35.59
CA GLU A 285 -1.94 -16.88 -34.63
C GLU A 285 -0.56 -16.85 -35.31
N ASN A 286 -0.39 -17.60 -36.41
CA ASN A 286 0.85 -17.57 -37.17
C ASN A 286 1.05 -16.20 -37.85
N LYS A 287 -0.02 -15.58 -38.33
CA LYS A 287 0.00 -14.23 -38.90
C LYS A 287 0.12 -13.14 -37.79
N ASN A 288 -0.41 -13.41 -36.60
CA ASN A 288 -0.45 -12.49 -35.45
C ASN A 288 0.14 -13.16 -34.20
N PRO A 289 1.47 -13.32 -34.12
CA PRO A 289 2.12 -14.09 -33.05
C PRO A 289 1.88 -13.55 -31.64
N GLU A 290 1.45 -12.28 -31.50
CA GLU A 290 1.03 -11.70 -30.23
C GLU A 290 -0.16 -12.43 -29.59
N LEU A 291 -0.98 -13.11 -30.36
CA LEU A 291 -2.10 -13.93 -29.86
C LEU A 291 -1.62 -15.18 -29.15
N LEU A 292 -0.40 -15.63 -29.41
CA LEU A 292 0.19 -16.79 -28.74
C LEU A 292 0.42 -16.56 -27.24
N HIS A 293 0.32 -15.32 -26.74
CA HIS A 293 0.55 -15.04 -25.32
C HIS A 293 -0.39 -15.83 -24.39
N ALA A 294 -1.59 -16.11 -24.82
CA ALA A 294 -2.55 -16.92 -24.06
C ALA A 294 -2.05 -18.36 -23.88
N LYS A 295 -1.71 -19.02 -25.00
CA LYS A 295 -1.18 -20.39 -25.02
C LYS A 295 0.15 -20.49 -24.26
N VAL A 296 1.08 -19.59 -24.56
CA VAL A 296 2.38 -19.52 -23.87
C VAL A 296 2.19 -19.15 -22.39
N GLY A 297 1.24 -18.29 -22.07
CA GLY A 297 0.88 -17.95 -20.68
C GLY A 297 0.47 -19.16 -19.87
N ALA A 298 -0.36 -20.02 -20.40
CA ALA A 298 -0.75 -21.26 -19.73
C ALA A 298 0.44 -22.21 -19.50
N LEU A 299 1.35 -22.31 -20.47
CA LEU A 299 2.58 -23.10 -20.33
C LEU A 299 3.52 -22.51 -19.26
N LEU A 300 3.69 -21.19 -19.22
CA LEU A 300 4.48 -20.51 -18.21
C LEU A 300 3.81 -20.63 -16.82
N ALA A 301 2.49 -20.54 -16.74
CA ALA A 301 1.76 -20.76 -15.50
C ALA A 301 2.07 -22.14 -14.92
N TYR A 302 2.07 -23.17 -15.75
CA TYR A 302 2.44 -24.52 -15.36
C TYR A 302 3.92 -24.66 -14.98
N GLU A 303 4.84 -24.27 -15.86
CA GLU A 303 6.27 -24.54 -15.67
C GLU A 303 6.92 -23.64 -14.62
N LYS A 304 6.65 -22.34 -14.72
CA LYS A 304 7.34 -21.32 -13.93
C LYS A 304 6.63 -21.06 -12.62
N TYR A 305 5.30 -20.85 -12.68
CA TYR A 305 4.50 -20.51 -11.50
C TYR A 305 3.93 -21.73 -10.77
N LYS A 306 4.21 -22.94 -11.30
CA LYS A 306 3.82 -24.23 -10.69
C LYS A 306 2.31 -24.39 -10.47
N ILE A 307 1.50 -23.82 -11.36
CA ILE A 307 0.06 -23.98 -11.36
C ILE A 307 -0.29 -25.30 -12.05
N ASN A 308 -0.93 -26.22 -11.32
CA ASN A 308 -1.31 -27.53 -11.83
C ASN A 308 -2.84 -27.68 -12.02
N ASP A 309 -3.63 -26.69 -11.63
CA ASP A 309 -5.09 -26.72 -11.78
C ASP A 309 -5.49 -26.55 -13.25
N SER A 310 -6.16 -27.56 -13.80
CA SER A 310 -6.54 -27.59 -15.21
C SER A 310 -7.54 -26.48 -15.58
N ALA A 311 -8.43 -26.07 -14.65
CA ALA A 311 -9.39 -25.01 -14.90
C ALA A 311 -8.69 -23.66 -15.00
N VAL A 312 -7.71 -23.37 -14.11
CA VAL A 312 -6.87 -22.16 -14.16
C VAL A 312 -6.08 -22.11 -15.47
N LEU A 313 -5.38 -23.21 -15.81
CA LEU A 313 -4.60 -23.31 -17.04
C LEU A 313 -5.48 -23.13 -18.30
N SER A 314 -6.65 -23.74 -18.32
CA SER A 314 -7.62 -23.61 -19.41
C SER A 314 -8.14 -22.17 -19.53
N ALA A 315 -8.45 -21.51 -18.42
CA ALA A 315 -8.88 -20.11 -18.42
C ALA A 315 -7.79 -19.18 -18.99
N ILE A 316 -6.52 -19.42 -18.66
CA ILE A 316 -5.39 -18.67 -19.22
C ILE A 316 -5.20 -18.97 -20.71
N PHE A 317 -5.39 -20.24 -21.12
CA PHE A 317 -5.16 -20.68 -22.49
C PHE A 317 -6.16 -20.09 -23.49
N TYR A 318 -7.41 -19.92 -23.08
CA TYR A 318 -8.53 -19.50 -23.94
C TYR A 318 -9.02 -18.07 -23.72
N HIS A 319 -8.31 -17.27 -22.92
CA HIS A 319 -8.72 -15.86 -22.66
C HIS A 319 -8.63 -14.95 -23.89
#